data_3e92341ea1360a75dee2d721ff973a3f
#
_entry.id   3e92341ea1360a75dee2d721ff973a3f
#
_cell.length_a   1.000
_cell.length_b   1.000
_cell.length_c   1.000
_cell.angle_alpha   90.00
_cell.angle_beta   90.00
_cell.angle_gamma   90.00
#
_symmetry.space_group_name_H-M   'P 1'
#
loop_
_entity.id
_entity.type
_entity.pdbx_description
1 polymer ?
#
loop_
_entity_poly.entity_id
_entity_poly.type
_entity_poly.pdbx_seq_one_letter_code
_entity_poly.pdbx_strand_id
1 'polypeptide(L)'
;DRYYLDTLQDFILNEKPIIDKYLNSHVESGIPLADKELDDKYVKALPGYKGYIETIQKAKKTGAVKVKASDYIMTFQHNELSNAMVNYLKKNGYQNVKAEDDYVDISCNDSSGKKIFFELKTAKTVKAAIREAMGQLLEYNHYPNNNKADKLIIVTAHEPEKEDMQYLLGLRTIYHIPVYYQQFDMNKKKLLAEC
;
A
#
# COMPACT_ATOMS: atom_id res chain seq x y z
N ASP A 1 -12.29 4.53 19.38
CA ASP A 1 -11.33 4.51 19.07
C ASP A 1 -10.06 4.41 19.91
N ARG A 2 -10.11 4.53 21.24
CA ARG A 2 -8.97 4.25 22.14
C ARG A 2 -8.61 2.74 22.13
N TYR A 3 -9.61 1.89 22.04
CA TYR A 3 -9.45 0.43 21.96
C TYR A 3 -8.68 -0.02 20.70
N TYR A 4 -8.85 0.70 19.58
CA TYR A 4 -8.14 0.41 18.33
C TYR A 4 -6.66 0.81 18.41
N LEU A 5 -6.37 1.90 19.10
CA LEU A 5 -4.99 2.37 19.32
C LEU A 5 -4.20 1.47 20.26
N ASP A 6 -4.83 0.98 21.34
CA ASP A 6 -4.21 0.09 22.31
C ASP A 6 -3.91 -1.29 21.67
N THR A 7 -4.85 -1.82 20.86
CA THR A 7 -4.66 -3.08 20.13
C THR A 7 -3.57 -2.96 19.06
N LEU A 8 -3.46 -1.81 18.40
CA LEU A 8 -2.42 -1.55 17.40
C LEU A 8 -1.04 -1.37 18.06
N GLN A 9 -0.97 -0.71 19.22
CA GLN A 9 0.26 -0.59 20.00
C GLN A 9 0.75 -1.93 20.52
N ASP A 10 -0.11 -2.77 21.06
CA ASP A 10 0.22 -4.13 21.51
C ASP A 10 0.73 -5.00 20.36
N PHE A 11 0.12 -4.91 19.19
CA PHE A 11 0.57 -5.60 17.99
C PHE A 11 1.97 -5.14 17.55
N ILE A 12 2.21 -3.82 17.47
CA ILE A 12 3.51 -3.27 17.05
C ILE A 12 4.62 -3.67 18.03
N LEU A 13 4.35 -3.67 19.33
CA LEU A 13 5.35 -3.94 20.35
C LEU A 13 5.66 -5.43 20.50
N ASN A 14 4.66 -6.29 20.38
CA ASN A 14 4.79 -7.69 20.75
C ASN A 14 4.87 -8.63 19.54
N GLU A 15 4.26 -8.32 18.42
CA GLU A 15 4.09 -9.24 17.30
C GLU A 15 4.88 -8.85 16.07
N LYS A 16 5.02 -7.55 15.80
CA LYS A 16 5.84 -7.08 14.68
C LYS A 16 7.28 -7.62 14.73
N PRO A 17 7.98 -7.65 15.88
CA PRO A 17 9.31 -8.23 15.97
C PRO A 17 9.36 -9.72 15.62
N ILE A 18 8.30 -10.47 15.93
CA ILE A 18 8.21 -11.90 15.64
C ILE A 18 8.00 -12.11 14.14
N ILE A 19 7.13 -11.30 13.53
CA ILE A 19 6.88 -11.31 12.08
C ILE A 19 8.14 -10.89 11.33
N ASP A 20 8.79 -9.81 11.74
CA ASP A 20 10.02 -9.32 11.11
C ASP A 20 11.14 -10.37 11.20
N LYS A 21 11.28 -11.05 12.34
CA LYS A 21 12.25 -12.14 12.51
C LYS A 21 11.93 -13.33 11.58
N TYR A 22 10.67 -13.69 11.44
CA TYR A 22 10.22 -14.76 10.56
C TYR A 22 10.46 -14.38 9.08
N LEU A 23 10.07 -13.18 8.68
CA LEU A 23 10.27 -12.68 7.32
C LEU A 23 11.77 -12.62 6.97
N ASN A 24 12.61 -12.10 7.86
CA ASN A 24 14.06 -12.00 7.66
C ASN A 24 14.71 -13.38 7.57
N SER A 25 14.31 -14.35 8.40
CA SER A 25 14.84 -15.72 8.35
C SER A 25 14.53 -16.44 7.02
N HIS A 26 13.45 -16.04 6.32
CA HIS A 26 13.06 -16.58 5.03
C HIS A 26 13.72 -15.85 3.85
N VAL A 27 14.02 -14.56 4.01
CA VAL A 27 14.83 -13.81 3.03
C VAL A 27 16.27 -14.35 2.98
N GLU A 28 16.87 -14.63 4.13
CA GLU A 28 18.20 -15.25 4.21
C GLU A 28 18.27 -16.64 3.60
N SER A 29 17.17 -17.39 3.61
CA SER A 29 17.10 -18.71 2.99
C SER A 29 16.91 -18.73 1.46
N GLY A 30 16.76 -17.55 0.84
CA GLY A 30 16.58 -17.40 -0.62
C GLY A 30 15.28 -18.00 -1.17
N ILE A 31 14.32 -18.37 -0.31
CA ILE A 31 13.06 -18.98 -0.74
C ILE A 31 12.02 -17.87 -0.88
N PRO A 32 11.40 -17.69 -2.08
CA PRO A 32 10.36 -16.69 -2.27
C PRO A 32 9.18 -16.93 -1.32
N LEU A 33 8.79 -15.87 -0.58
CA LEU A 33 7.64 -15.91 0.33
C LEU A 33 6.31 -16.31 -0.35
N ALA A 34 6.25 -16.23 -1.70
CA ALA A 34 5.05 -16.56 -2.48
C ALA A 34 4.73 -18.04 -2.54
N ASP A 35 5.71 -18.92 -2.35
CA ASP A 35 5.56 -20.37 -2.58
C ASP A 35 5.51 -21.20 -1.30
N LYS A 36 5.70 -20.56 -0.14
CA LYS A 36 5.45 -21.21 1.16
C LYS A 36 4.10 -20.75 1.69
N GLU A 37 3.23 -21.70 1.97
CA GLU A 37 2.14 -21.49 2.93
C GLU A 37 2.82 -20.99 4.21
N LEU A 38 2.61 -19.70 4.52
CA LEU A 38 2.94 -19.17 5.84
C LEU A 38 2.36 -20.12 6.85
N ASP A 39 3.14 -20.59 7.80
CA ASP A 39 2.68 -21.57 8.78
C ASP A 39 1.39 -21.02 9.43
N ASP A 40 0.27 -21.54 8.94
CA ASP A 40 -1.10 -21.18 9.31
C ASP A 40 -1.28 -21.13 10.85
N LYS A 41 -0.45 -21.88 11.58
CA LYS A 41 -0.44 -21.92 13.02
C LYS A 41 0.09 -20.62 13.64
N TYR A 42 1.13 -20.01 13.06
CA TYR A 42 1.71 -18.76 13.54
C TYR A 42 0.78 -17.58 13.32
N VAL A 43 0.22 -17.49 12.12
CA VAL A 43 -0.66 -16.36 11.75
C VAL A 43 -1.99 -16.44 12.51
N LYS A 44 -2.54 -17.63 12.70
CA LYS A 44 -3.76 -17.83 13.48
C LYS A 44 -3.60 -17.51 14.98
N ALA A 45 -2.36 -17.52 15.49
CA ALA A 45 -2.04 -17.13 16.85
C ALA A 45 -1.94 -15.61 17.06
N LEU A 46 -1.90 -14.81 15.99
CA LEU A 46 -1.82 -13.35 16.09
C LEU A 46 -3.14 -12.77 16.65
N PRO A 47 -3.11 -11.91 17.68
CA PRO A 47 -4.32 -11.38 18.32
C PRO A 47 -5.29 -10.69 17.36
N GLY A 48 -4.82 -9.98 16.37
CA GLY A 48 -5.65 -9.30 15.36
C GLY A 48 -6.30 -10.23 14.33
N TYR A 49 -5.78 -11.46 14.16
CA TYR A 49 -6.21 -12.35 13.09
C TYR A 49 -7.67 -12.78 13.21
N LYS A 50 -8.14 -13.11 14.42
CA LYS A 50 -9.52 -13.52 14.67
C LYS A 50 -10.50 -12.39 14.32
N GLY A 51 -10.22 -11.16 14.74
CA GLY A 51 -11.04 -9.99 14.43
C GLY A 51 -11.07 -9.67 12.95
N TYR A 52 -9.95 -9.81 12.25
CA TYR A 52 -9.86 -9.65 10.80
C TYR A 52 -10.75 -10.68 10.06
N ILE A 53 -10.70 -11.96 10.43
CA ILE A 53 -11.55 -13.00 9.87
C ILE A 53 -13.03 -12.72 10.13
N GLU A 54 -13.40 -12.31 11.34
CA GLU A 54 -14.77 -11.96 11.69
C GLU A 54 -15.28 -10.77 10.86
N THR A 55 -14.44 -9.78 10.61
CA THR A 55 -14.79 -8.62 9.78
C THR A 55 -15.04 -9.03 8.33
N ILE A 56 -14.16 -9.84 7.73
CA ILE A 56 -14.35 -10.35 6.36
C ILE A 56 -15.59 -11.25 6.26
N GLN A 57 -15.84 -12.10 7.22
CA GLN A 57 -17.04 -12.96 7.24
C GLN A 57 -18.33 -12.16 7.34
N LYS A 58 -18.34 -11.06 8.09
CA LYS A 58 -19.49 -10.13 8.15
C LYS A 58 -19.70 -9.39 6.83
N ALA A 59 -18.63 -9.00 6.14
CA ALA A 59 -18.71 -8.31 4.86
C ALA A 59 -19.20 -9.23 3.72
N LYS A 60 -18.92 -10.53 3.78
CA LYS A 60 -19.37 -11.52 2.81
C LYS A 60 -20.55 -12.32 3.38
N LYS A 61 -21.75 -11.93 3.05
CA LYS A 61 -23.02 -12.57 3.50
C LYS A 61 -23.22 -14.03 3.03
N THR A 62 -22.31 -14.62 2.28
CA THR A 62 -22.48 -15.97 1.71
C THR A 62 -21.17 -16.76 1.72
N GLY A 63 -21.13 -17.84 2.52
CA GLY A 63 -20.10 -18.89 2.47
C GLY A 63 -18.89 -18.70 3.38
N ALA A 64 -18.23 -19.79 3.72
CA ALA A 64 -16.97 -19.79 4.45
C ALA A 64 -15.83 -19.19 3.57
N VAL A 65 -15.25 -18.09 4.05
CA VAL A 65 -14.11 -17.45 3.36
C VAL A 65 -12.83 -18.09 3.88
N LYS A 66 -12.11 -18.80 3.02
CA LYS A 66 -10.75 -19.26 3.31
C LYS A 66 -9.80 -18.08 3.11
N VAL A 67 -9.44 -17.38 4.20
CA VAL A 67 -8.47 -16.28 4.16
C VAL A 67 -7.08 -16.89 4.30
N LYS A 68 -6.21 -16.58 3.37
CA LYS A 68 -4.81 -16.97 3.46
C LYS A 68 -4.07 -16.03 4.41
N ALA A 69 -3.09 -16.57 5.12
CA ALA A 69 -2.20 -15.80 5.98
C ALA A 69 -1.49 -14.66 5.21
N SER A 70 -1.13 -14.92 3.94
CA SER A 70 -0.57 -13.91 3.04
C SER A 70 -1.46 -12.68 2.86
N ASP A 71 -2.77 -12.87 2.76
CA ASP A 71 -3.72 -11.78 2.52
C ASP A 71 -3.81 -10.86 3.75
N TYR A 72 -3.72 -11.44 4.96
CA TYR A 72 -3.69 -10.67 6.20
C TYR A 72 -2.42 -9.80 6.30
N ILE A 73 -1.25 -10.38 6.03
CA ILE A 73 0.02 -9.65 6.06
C ILE A 73 0.03 -8.53 5.02
N MET A 74 -0.43 -8.78 3.80
CA MET A 74 -0.52 -7.76 2.76
C MET A 74 -1.44 -6.61 3.17
N THR A 75 -2.61 -6.92 3.74
CA THR A 75 -3.54 -5.90 4.24
C THR A 75 -2.91 -5.07 5.36
N PHE A 76 -2.19 -5.72 6.28
CA PHE A 76 -1.49 -5.02 7.36
C PHE A 76 -0.41 -4.08 6.84
N GLN A 77 0.46 -4.56 5.94
CA GLN A 77 1.51 -3.74 5.33
C GLN A 77 0.94 -2.55 4.54
N HIS A 78 -0.16 -2.77 3.83
CA HIS A 78 -0.87 -1.70 3.13
C HIS A 78 -1.38 -0.62 4.10
N ASN A 79 -2.00 -1.03 5.20
CA ASN A 79 -2.51 -0.10 6.21
C ASN A 79 -1.39 0.67 6.91
N GLU A 80 -0.25 0.03 7.21
CA GLU A 80 0.94 0.73 7.75
C GLU A 80 1.45 1.79 6.78
N LEU A 81 1.61 1.45 5.50
CA LEU A 81 2.05 2.37 4.47
C LEU A 81 1.07 3.53 4.31
N SER A 82 -0.23 3.26 4.26
CA SER A 82 -1.29 4.27 4.14
C SER A 82 -1.25 5.26 5.31
N ASN A 83 -1.23 4.76 6.54
CA ASN A 83 -1.16 5.60 7.73
C ASN A 83 0.12 6.46 7.78
N ALA A 84 1.27 5.88 7.43
CA ALA A 84 2.53 6.60 7.38
C ALA A 84 2.52 7.69 6.31
N MET A 85 1.97 7.41 5.13
CA MET A 85 1.80 8.34 4.03
C MET A 85 0.88 9.52 4.40
N VAL A 86 -0.31 9.24 4.94
CA VAL A 86 -1.25 10.29 5.38
C VAL A 86 -0.60 11.24 6.39
N ASN A 87 0.11 10.67 7.38
CA ASN A 87 0.83 11.45 8.37
C ASN A 87 1.94 12.31 7.76
N TYR A 88 2.69 11.74 6.79
CA TYR A 88 3.73 12.46 6.08
C TYR A 88 3.15 13.63 5.27
N LEU A 89 2.13 13.38 4.46
CA LEU A 89 1.51 14.39 3.61
C LEU A 89 0.97 15.56 4.43
N LYS A 90 0.23 15.28 5.52
CA LYS A 90 -0.28 16.31 6.43
C LYS A 90 0.82 17.18 7.05
N LYS A 91 1.97 16.59 7.39
CA LYS A 91 3.12 17.30 7.98
C LYS A 91 3.93 18.10 6.97
N ASN A 92 3.86 17.77 5.69
CA ASN A 92 4.67 18.37 4.63
C ASN A 92 3.90 19.33 3.70
N GLY A 93 2.79 19.90 4.19
CA GLY A 93 2.11 21.00 3.52
C GLY A 93 1.12 20.62 2.42
N TYR A 94 0.83 19.32 2.26
CA TYR A 94 -0.25 18.86 1.39
C TYR A 94 -1.60 19.20 2.02
N GLN A 95 -2.53 19.67 1.19
CA GLN A 95 -3.85 20.10 1.62
C GLN A 95 -4.90 19.05 1.27
N ASN A 96 -6.02 19.06 1.98
CA ASN A 96 -7.17 18.17 1.72
C ASN A 96 -6.80 16.68 1.65
N VAL A 97 -5.85 16.24 2.50
CA VAL A 97 -5.39 14.85 2.53
C VAL A 97 -6.51 13.95 3.04
N LYS A 98 -6.99 13.06 2.18
CA LYS A 98 -8.04 12.09 2.46
C LYS A 98 -7.55 10.67 2.10
N ALA A 99 -7.82 9.71 2.96
CA ALA A 99 -7.61 8.29 2.68
C ALA A 99 -8.94 7.67 2.22
N GLU A 100 -8.86 6.68 1.31
CA GLU A 100 -10.01 5.91 0.80
C GLU A 100 -11.14 6.81 0.23
N ASP A 101 -10.77 7.89 -0.48
CA ASP A 101 -11.69 8.85 -1.08
C ASP A 101 -11.85 8.53 -2.58
N ASP A 102 -13.08 8.37 -3.07
CA ASP A 102 -13.37 8.06 -4.49
C ASP A 102 -12.64 6.81 -5.03
N TYR A 103 -12.52 5.76 -4.23
CA TYR A 103 -11.81 4.51 -4.54
C TYR A 103 -10.28 4.63 -4.61
N VAL A 104 -9.72 5.80 -4.41
CA VAL A 104 -8.28 6.04 -4.40
C VAL A 104 -7.73 5.85 -2.99
N ASP A 105 -6.58 5.21 -2.85
CA ASP A 105 -5.98 4.98 -1.54
C ASP A 105 -5.73 6.29 -0.79
N ILE A 106 -5.17 7.32 -1.46
CA ILE A 106 -5.04 8.67 -0.88
C ILE A 106 -5.24 9.72 -1.97
N SER A 107 -6.05 10.74 -1.68
CA SER A 107 -6.16 11.96 -2.47
C SER A 107 -5.68 13.18 -1.68
N CYS A 108 -5.07 14.15 -2.36
CA CYS A 108 -4.69 15.43 -1.74
C CYS A 108 -4.45 16.52 -2.80
N ASN A 109 -4.16 17.73 -2.33
CA ASN A 109 -3.68 18.83 -3.16
C ASN A 109 -2.25 19.20 -2.75
N ASP A 110 -1.39 19.49 -3.72
CA ASP A 110 -0.07 20.07 -3.47
C ASP A 110 -0.16 21.58 -3.11
N SER A 111 0.98 22.18 -2.83
CA SER A 111 1.06 23.63 -2.50
C SER A 111 0.62 24.55 -3.64
N SER A 112 0.58 24.08 -4.88
CA SER A 112 0.08 24.83 -6.05
C SER A 112 -1.43 24.63 -6.29
N GLY A 113 -2.08 23.79 -5.47
CA GLY A 113 -3.50 23.46 -5.59
C GLY A 113 -3.78 22.30 -6.56
N LYS A 114 -2.77 21.69 -7.17
CA LYS A 114 -2.94 20.55 -8.08
C LYS A 114 -3.40 19.32 -7.30
N LYS A 115 -4.41 18.65 -7.84
CA LYS A 115 -4.94 17.42 -7.24
C LYS A 115 -4.06 16.22 -7.59
N ILE A 116 -3.72 15.44 -6.60
CA ILE A 116 -2.86 14.24 -6.72
C ILE A 116 -3.62 13.02 -6.19
N PHE A 117 -3.56 11.95 -6.94
CA PHE A 117 -3.99 10.62 -6.52
C PHE A 117 -2.77 9.75 -6.24
N PHE A 118 -2.74 9.12 -5.08
CA PHE A 118 -1.75 8.12 -4.71
C PHE A 118 -2.41 6.75 -4.64
N GLU A 119 -1.79 5.78 -5.31
CA GLU A 119 -2.12 4.37 -5.23
C GLU A 119 -0.98 3.63 -4.55
N LEU A 120 -1.28 2.98 -3.43
CA LEU A 120 -0.30 2.31 -2.60
C LEU A 120 -0.26 0.83 -2.93
N LYS A 121 0.93 0.29 -3.13
CA LYS A 121 1.10 -1.13 -3.43
C LYS A 121 2.15 -1.78 -2.53
N THR A 122 1.84 -2.98 -2.08
CA THR A 122 2.74 -3.86 -1.31
C THR A 122 3.29 -5.00 -2.18
N ALA A 123 3.25 -4.83 -3.49
CA ALA A 123 3.82 -5.77 -4.44
C ALA A 123 5.33 -5.96 -4.22
N LYS A 124 5.86 -7.14 -4.55
CA LYS A 124 7.27 -7.50 -4.32
C LYS A 124 8.28 -6.68 -5.14
N THR A 125 7.85 -6.14 -6.27
CA THR A 125 8.69 -5.35 -7.16
C THR A 125 7.94 -4.11 -7.64
N VAL A 126 8.68 -3.05 -7.98
CA VAL A 126 8.10 -1.83 -8.55
C VAL A 126 7.37 -2.12 -9.86
N LYS A 127 7.93 -2.97 -10.72
CA LYS A 127 7.27 -3.42 -11.95
C LYS A 127 5.90 -4.05 -11.70
N ALA A 128 5.78 -4.90 -10.69
CA ALA A 128 4.49 -5.50 -10.32
C ALA A 128 3.52 -4.44 -9.80
N ALA A 129 3.99 -3.53 -8.94
CA ALA A 129 3.20 -2.43 -8.42
C ALA A 129 2.66 -1.51 -9.53
N ILE A 130 3.51 -1.15 -10.50
CA ILE A 130 3.10 -0.35 -11.65
C ILE A 130 1.96 -1.05 -12.42
N ARG A 131 2.14 -2.33 -12.73
CA ARG A 131 1.13 -3.12 -13.45
C ARG A 131 -0.21 -3.21 -12.71
N GLU A 132 -0.17 -3.38 -11.39
CA GLU A 132 -1.36 -3.49 -10.56
C GLU A 132 -2.08 -2.15 -10.39
N ALA A 133 -1.33 -1.05 -10.27
CA ALA A 133 -1.88 0.27 -10.00
C ALA A 133 -2.41 0.98 -11.25
N MET A 134 -1.83 0.71 -12.43
CA MET A 134 -2.15 1.45 -13.65
C MET A 134 -3.63 1.44 -14.01
N GLY A 135 -4.25 0.26 -14.01
CA GLY A 135 -5.66 0.13 -14.35
C GLY A 135 -6.55 0.91 -13.39
N GLN A 136 -6.28 0.81 -12.10
CA GLN A 136 -7.01 1.50 -11.05
C GLN A 136 -6.89 3.01 -11.17
N LEU A 137 -5.66 3.53 -11.25
CA LEU A 137 -5.41 4.98 -11.37
C LEU A 137 -6.05 5.58 -12.60
N LEU A 138 -5.98 4.89 -13.76
CA LEU A 138 -6.58 5.37 -15.00
C LEU A 138 -8.11 5.34 -14.92
N GLU A 139 -8.69 4.27 -14.37
CA GLU A 139 -10.13 4.19 -14.15
C GLU A 139 -10.61 5.30 -13.22
N TYR A 140 -10.01 5.42 -12.04
CA TYR A 140 -10.43 6.39 -11.02
C TYR A 140 -10.30 7.84 -11.52
N ASN A 141 -9.26 8.11 -12.31
CA ASN A 141 -9.04 9.44 -12.86
C ASN A 141 -9.92 9.78 -14.05
N HIS A 142 -10.15 8.84 -14.97
CA HIS A 142 -10.71 9.15 -16.28
C HIS A 142 -12.13 8.61 -16.51
N TYR A 143 -12.60 7.62 -15.75
CA TYR A 143 -13.94 7.08 -15.93
C TYR A 143 -15.03 7.95 -15.26
N PRO A 144 -16.19 8.23 -15.90
CA PRO A 144 -16.59 7.85 -17.26
C PRO A 144 -16.18 8.84 -18.35
N ASN A 145 -15.48 9.90 -18.10
CA ASN A 145 -14.95 10.90 -19.03
C ASN A 145 -14.47 12.16 -18.29
N ASN A 146 -13.89 11.96 -17.11
CA ASN A 146 -13.38 13.03 -16.27
C ASN A 146 -11.86 13.01 -16.26
N ASN A 147 -11.26 14.13 -15.86
CA ASN A 147 -9.88 14.21 -15.43
C ASN A 147 -9.89 14.78 -14.02
N LYS A 148 -9.89 13.89 -13.03
CA LYS A 148 -10.13 14.27 -11.62
C LYS A 148 -8.87 14.73 -10.90
N ALA A 149 -7.70 14.27 -11.34
CA ALA A 149 -6.41 14.61 -10.75
C ALA A 149 -5.40 15.01 -11.84
N ASP A 150 -4.52 15.93 -11.48
CA ASP A 150 -3.42 16.41 -12.35
C ASP A 150 -2.23 15.47 -12.36
N LYS A 151 -2.12 14.61 -11.32
CA LYS A 151 -0.99 13.71 -11.14
C LYS A 151 -1.45 12.40 -10.50
N LEU A 152 -0.93 11.29 -11.03
CA LEU A 152 -1.18 9.94 -10.56
C LEU A 152 0.14 9.36 -10.05
N ILE A 153 0.23 8.99 -8.78
CA ILE A 153 1.48 8.54 -8.17
C ILE A 153 1.31 7.14 -7.59
N ILE A 154 2.16 6.22 -8.05
CA ILE A 154 2.27 4.88 -7.49
C ILE A 154 3.30 4.92 -6.37
N VAL A 155 2.97 4.37 -5.22
CA VAL A 155 3.86 4.35 -4.05
C VAL A 155 4.07 2.94 -3.56
N THR A 156 5.32 2.58 -3.32
CA THR A 156 5.71 1.38 -2.58
C THR A 156 6.87 1.66 -1.63
N ALA A 157 7.28 0.66 -0.84
CA ALA A 157 8.50 0.76 -0.03
C ALA A 157 9.79 0.42 -0.82
N HIS A 158 9.68 0.02 -2.09
CA HIS A 158 10.82 -0.46 -2.89
C HIS A 158 11.47 0.67 -3.69
N GLU A 159 12.78 0.55 -3.93
CA GLU A 159 13.53 1.41 -4.83
C GLU A 159 13.23 1.03 -6.29
N PRO A 160 12.94 2.00 -7.19
CA PRO A 160 12.69 1.71 -8.59
C PRO A 160 13.98 1.40 -9.33
N GLU A 161 13.92 0.43 -10.24
CA GLU A 161 15.02 0.14 -11.18
C GLU A 161 15.01 1.15 -12.34
N LYS A 162 16.12 1.20 -13.08
CA LYS A 162 16.27 2.10 -14.23
C LYS A 162 15.20 1.86 -15.29
N GLU A 163 14.85 0.62 -15.52
CA GLU A 163 13.82 0.18 -16.46
C GLU A 163 12.42 0.66 -16.06
N ASP A 164 12.11 0.64 -14.76
CA ASP A 164 10.84 1.15 -14.22
C ASP A 164 10.72 2.65 -14.49
N MET A 165 11.79 3.42 -14.23
CA MET A 165 11.84 4.86 -14.47
C MET A 165 11.71 5.20 -15.94
N GLN A 166 12.37 4.44 -16.83
CA GLN A 166 12.29 4.63 -18.29
C GLN A 166 10.87 4.33 -18.81
N TYR A 167 10.24 3.29 -18.30
CA TYR A 167 8.87 2.94 -18.66
C TYR A 167 7.89 4.05 -18.27
N LEU A 168 7.95 4.54 -17.05
CA LEU A 168 7.09 5.63 -16.58
C LEU A 168 7.34 6.94 -17.37
N LEU A 169 8.60 7.24 -17.66
CA LEU A 169 8.95 8.39 -18.52
C LEU A 169 8.32 8.25 -19.92
N GLY A 170 8.38 7.05 -20.51
CA GLY A 170 7.72 6.75 -21.78
C GLY A 170 6.21 6.97 -21.74
N LEU A 171 5.54 6.53 -20.69
CA LEU A 171 4.10 6.76 -20.51
C LEU A 171 3.76 8.26 -20.50
N ARG A 172 4.56 9.08 -19.83
CA ARG A 172 4.36 10.53 -19.80
C ARG A 172 4.66 11.22 -21.12
N THR A 173 5.75 10.85 -21.77
CA THR A 173 6.24 11.58 -22.98
C THR A 173 5.55 11.15 -24.26
N ILE A 174 5.21 9.86 -24.40
CA ILE A 174 4.61 9.30 -25.62
C ILE A 174 3.09 9.29 -25.55
N TYR A 175 2.55 8.87 -24.40
CA TYR A 175 1.11 8.67 -24.23
C TYR A 175 0.42 9.77 -23.44
N HIS A 176 1.17 10.76 -22.91
CA HIS A 176 0.68 11.88 -22.11
C HIS A 176 -0.12 11.45 -20.85
N ILE A 177 0.23 10.29 -20.31
CA ILE A 177 -0.37 9.79 -19.07
C ILE A 177 0.42 10.36 -17.88
N PRO A 178 -0.18 11.15 -16.97
CA PRO A 178 0.53 11.85 -15.89
C PRO A 178 0.82 10.93 -14.71
N VAL A 179 1.45 9.77 -14.99
CA VAL A 179 1.77 8.75 -13.99
C VAL A 179 3.22 8.84 -13.55
N TYR A 180 3.43 8.75 -12.24
CA TYR A 180 4.72 8.88 -11.56
C TYR A 180 4.88 7.77 -10.54
N TYR A 181 6.08 7.63 -10.03
CA TYR A 181 6.39 6.73 -8.93
C TYR A 181 7.15 7.46 -7.84
N GLN A 182 6.86 7.10 -6.58
CA GLN A 182 7.66 7.50 -5.43
C GLN A 182 7.87 6.33 -4.49
N GLN A 183 9.09 6.18 -4.00
CA GLN A 183 9.37 5.27 -2.89
C GLN A 183 9.01 5.94 -1.58
N PHE A 184 8.33 5.22 -0.69
CA PHE A 184 8.16 5.64 0.70
C PHE A 184 9.14 4.89 1.60
N ASP A 185 10.12 5.61 2.16
CA ASP A 185 11.07 5.05 3.14
C ASP A 185 10.34 4.87 4.48
N MET A 186 9.98 3.63 4.81
CA MET A 186 9.27 3.29 6.03
C MET A 186 10.07 3.58 7.30
N ASN A 187 11.41 3.50 7.24
CA ASN A 187 12.28 3.77 8.40
C ASN A 187 12.35 5.27 8.69
N LYS A 188 12.53 6.08 7.65
CA LYS A 188 12.61 7.55 7.75
C LYS A 188 11.24 8.22 7.72
N LYS A 189 10.18 7.47 7.44
CA LYS A 189 8.79 7.92 7.27
C LYS A 189 8.67 9.11 6.34
N LYS A 190 9.25 9.00 5.14
CA LYS A 190 9.23 10.06 4.12
C LYS A 190 9.16 9.51 2.70
N LEU A 191 8.53 10.30 1.82
CA LEU A 191 8.62 10.12 0.37
C LEU A 191 10.03 10.50 -0.11
N LEU A 192 10.58 9.69 -1.02
CA LEU A 192 11.82 9.97 -1.72
C LEU A 192 11.53 10.69 -3.04
N ALA A 193 12.58 10.94 -3.83
CA ALA A 193 12.45 11.64 -5.10
C ALA A 193 11.44 10.96 -6.04
N GLU A 194 10.69 11.79 -6.73
CA GLU A 194 9.73 11.34 -7.74
C GLU A 194 10.44 11.01 -9.05
N CYS A 195 9.99 9.97 -9.72
CA CYS A 195 10.47 9.57 -11.05
C CYS A 195 9.31 9.28 -12.04
#